data_b781204fc6e975fc4425c60fd2800e12
#
_entry.id   b781204fc6e975fc4425c60fd2800e12
#
_cell.length_a   1.000
_cell.length_b   1.000
_cell.length_c   1.000
_cell.angle_alpha   90.00
_cell.angle_beta   90.00
_cell.angle_gamma   90.00
#
_symmetry.space_group_name_H-M   'P 1'
#
loop_
_entity.id
_entity.type
_entity.pdbx_description
1 polymer ?
#
loop_
_entity_poly.entity_id
_entity_poly.type
_entity_poly.pdbx_seq_one_letter_code
_entity_poly.pdbx_strand_id
1 'polypeptide(L)'
;MITNYSEGNSLSTIPVEKNDDILSMEEILEISGLDMMQGILDGIYPPAPISKLLNYNVHAVEKGKVVFRGEPNLASRNPMGTLHGGWYGTILDSAMACAVMTTLPKGKIQTTLEFKVNIIRPIPADVEVDAIGTVEHAGRSTGVAVGRIVDVASGKLYASASTTCIIMTPKLK
;
A
#
# COMPACT_ATOMS: atom_id res chain seq x y z
N MET A 1 -16.54 -8.90 -15.57
CA MET A 1 -16.43 -7.58 -16.22
C MET A 1 -15.13 -6.98 -15.73
N ILE A 2 -14.13 -6.83 -16.60
CA ILE A 2 -12.85 -6.20 -16.29
C ILE A 2 -13.12 -4.70 -16.41
N THR A 3 -13.20 -4.01 -15.28
CA THR A 3 -13.25 -2.54 -15.28
C THR A 3 -11.92 -2.02 -15.79
N ASN A 4 -11.95 -1.28 -16.89
CA ASN A 4 -10.81 -0.56 -17.43
C ASN A 4 -10.34 0.44 -16.38
N TYR A 5 -9.22 0.16 -15.73
CA TYR A 5 -8.47 1.15 -14.96
C TYR A 5 -7.79 2.08 -15.97
N SER A 6 -7.91 3.39 -15.77
CA SER A 6 -7.05 4.35 -16.47
C SER A 6 -5.62 4.04 -16.06
N GLU A 7 -4.79 3.63 -16.99
CA GLU A 7 -3.35 3.43 -16.78
C GLU A 7 -2.76 4.79 -16.38
N GLY A 8 -2.54 4.97 -15.08
CA GLY A 8 -1.73 6.06 -14.56
C GLY A 8 -0.29 5.78 -14.92
N ASN A 9 0.20 6.46 -15.92
CA ASN A 9 1.59 6.39 -16.34
C ASN A 9 2.41 7.25 -15.39
N SER A 10 3.39 6.67 -14.79
CA SER A 10 4.55 7.17 -14.08
C SER A 10 4.61 6.83 -12.59
N LEU A 11 5.68 6.15 -12.26
CA LEU A 11 6.35 6.16 -10.96
C LEU A 11 6.32 7.60 -10.42
N SER A 12 5.77 7.84 -9.23
CA SER A 12 5.90 9.15 -8.61
C SER A 12 7.36 9.55 -8.63
N THR A 13 7.67 10.62 -9.36
CA THR A 13 9.04 11.09 -9.58
C THR A 13 9.53 12.00 -8.47
N ILE A 14 8.71 12.24 -7.43
CA ILE A 14 9.10 13.08 -6.30
C ILE A 14 10.15 12.32 -5.49
N PRO A 15 11.42 12.80 -5.47
CA PRO A 15 12.45 12.14 -4.69
C PRO A 15 12.20 12.39 -3.19
N VAL A 16 12.31 11.33 -2.39
CA VAL A 16 12.32 11.42 -0.93
C VAL A 16 13.71 10.99 -0.47
N GLU A 17 14.52 11.96 -0.02
CA GLU A 17 15.91 11.76 0.41
C GLU A 17 16.12 12.10 1.89
N LYS A 18 15.24 12.92 2.45
CA LYS A 18 15.26 13.36 3.86
C LYS A 18 13.84 13.45 4.42
N ASN A 19 13.73 13.56 5.74
CA ASN A 19 12.42 13.62 6.42
C ASN A 19 11.55 14.80 5.97
N ASP A 20 12.15 15.94 5.63
CA ASP A 20 11.43 17.13 5.17
C ASP A 20 10.78 16.97 3.80
N ASP A 21 11.12 15.92 3.06
CA ASP A 21 10.51 15.59 1.78
C ASP A 21 9.19 14.81 1.96
N ILE A 22 8.88 14.35 3.18
CA ILE A 22 7.65 13.64 3.54
C ILE A 22 6.65 14.68 4.08
N LEU A 23 5.36 14.50 3.74
CA LEU A 23 4.30 15.35 4.29
C LEU A 23 4.35 15.39 5.82
N SER A 24 4.29 16.57 6.38
CA SER A 24 4.15 16.76 7.83
C SER A 24 2.80 16.25 8.32
N MET A 25 2.68 16.02 9.63
CA MET A 25 1.41 15.58 10.22
C MET A 25 0.31 16.64 10.01
N GLU A 26 0.68 17.92 10.10
CA GLU A 26 -0.23 19.04 9.85
C GLU A 26 -0.81 19.00 8.44
N GLU A 27 0.03 18.80 7.42
CA GLU A 27 -0.38 18.71 6.03
C GLU A 27 -1.27 17.47 5.78
N ILE A 28 -0.90 16.31 6.37
CA ILE A 28 -1.69 15.07 6.26
C ILE A 28 -3.11 15.26 6.81
N LEU A 29 -3.26 15.98 7.93
CA LEU A 29 -4.59 16.19 8.55
C LEU A 29 -5.50 17.13 7.75
N GLU A 30 -4.94 17.97 6.87
CA GLU A 30 -5.70 18.84 5.97
C GLU A 30 -6.20 18.14 4.69
N ILE A 31 -5.82 16.88 4.48
CA ILE A 31 -6.13 16.10 3.28
C ILE A 31 -7.03 14.93 3.68
N SER A 32 -8.05 14.58 2.88
CA SER A 32 -8.76 13.31 3.09
C SER A 32 -7.86 12.14 2.70
N GLY A 33 -8.05 10.99 3.32
CA GLY A 33 -7.23 9.82 2.98
C GLY A 33 -7.36 9.38 1.52
N LEU A 34 -8.53 9.57 0.90
CA LEU A 34 -8.73 9.30 -0.52
C LEU A 34 -7.93 10.28 -1.40
N ASP A 35 -8.03 11.60 -1.12
CA ASP A 35 -7.30 12.62 -1.88
C ASP A 35 -5.78 12.46 -1.71
N MET A 36 -5.32 12.06 -0.52
CA MET A 36 -3.92 11.79 -0.27
C MET A 36 -3.42 10.61 -1.13
N MET A 37 -4.14 9.49 -1.15
CA MET A 37 -3.74 8.34 -1.94
C MET A 37 -3.83 8.61 -3.44
N GLN A 38 -4.84 9.36 -3.89
CA GLN A 38 -4.94 9.81 -5.28
C GLN A 38 -3.78 10.76 -5.63
N GLY A 39 -3.44 11.69 -4.75
CA GLY A 39 -2.31 12.62 -4.96
C GLY A 39 -0.95 11.90 -5.04
N ILE A 40 -0.76 10.80 -4.30
CA ILE A 40 0.43 9.95 -4.44
C ILE A 40 0.44 9.26 -5.82
N LEU A 41 -0.70 8.71 -6.25
CA LEU A 41 -0.83 8.08 -7.57
C LEU A 41 -0.55 9.07 -8.71
N ASP A 42 -1.04 10.30 -8.58
CA ASP A 42 -0.89 11.36 -9.58
C ASP A 42 0.48 12.07 -9.52
N GLY A 43 1.34 11.69 -8.56
CA GLY A 43 2.66 12.31 -8.38
C GLY A 43 2.62 13.73 -7.79
N ILE A 44 1.52 14.11 -7.13
CA ILE A 44 1.37 15.39 -6.41
C ILE A 44 2.02 15.29 -5.03
N TYR A 45 1.89 14.15 -4.36
CA TYR A 45 2.50 13.87 -3.06
C TYR A 45 3.58 12.81 -3.16
N PRO A 46 4.62 12.87 -2.31
CA PRO A 46 5.69 11.90 -2.32
C PRO A 46 5.19 10.51 -1.87
N PRO A 47 5.72 9.43 -2.46
CA PRO A 47 5.45 8.07 -2.00
C PRO A 47 6.20 7.80 -0.67
N ALA A 48 5.79 6.74 0.04
CA ALA A 48 6.54 6.29 1.20
C ALA A 48 7.96 5.82 0.78
N PRO A 49 9.05 6.22 1.48
CA PRO A 49 10.43 5.84 1.11
C PRO A 49 10.66 4.34 0.97
N ILE A 50 9.95 3.53 1.78
CA ILE A 50 10.05 2.07 1.76
C ILE A 50 9.60 1.48 0.42
N SER A 51 8.70 2.14 -0.29
CA SER A 51 8.22 1.67 -1.60
C SER A 51 9.32 1.69 -2.65
N LYS A 52 10.17 2.73 -2.65
CA LYS A 52 11.34 2.82 -3.51
C LYS A 52 12.38 1.72 -3.18
N LEU A 53 12.62 1.49 -1.89
CA LEU A 53 13.57 0.47 -1.42
C LEU A 53 13.16 -0.94 -1.89
N LEU A 54 11.88 -1.25 -1.82
CA LEU A 54 11.33 -2.59 -2.09
C LEU A 54 10.72 -2.72 -3.49
N ASN A 55 10.86 -1.69 -4.34
CA ASN A 55 10.43 -1.65 -5.73
C ASN A 55 8.94 -1.97 -5.93
N TYR A 56 8.07 -1.18 -5.28
CA TYR A 56 6.64 -1.18 -5.52
C TYR A 56 6.05 0.23 -5.40
N ASN A 57 4.92 0.50 -6.08
CA ASN A 57 4.28 1.81 -6.07
C ASN A 57 2.75 1.68 -6.07
N VAL A 58 2.06 2.75 -5.73
CA VAL A 58 0.61 2.86 -5.91
C VAL A 58 0.30 2.74 -7.40
N HIS A 59 -0.62 1.85 -7.75
CA HIS A 59 -1.04 1.60 -9.13
C HIS A 59 -2.50 1.97 -9.38
N ALA A 60 -3.39 1.76 -8.40
CA ALA A 60 -4.79 2.16 -8.50
C ALA A 60 -5.36 2.51 -7.13
N VAL A 61 -6.26 3.48 -7.10
CA VAL A 61 -6.91 3.97 -5.88
C VAL A 61 -8.41 4.10 -6.11
N GLU A 62 -9.18 3.49 -5.22
CA GLU A 62 -10.62 3.66 -5.07
C GLU A 62 -10.95 3.77 -3.58
N LYS A 63 -12.06 4.38 -3.22
CA LYS A 63 -12.48 4.40 -1.81
C LYS A 63 -12.69 2.98 -1.28
N GLY A 64 -11.92 2.61 -0.26
CA GLY A 64 -11.93 1.27 0.35
C GLY A 64 -11.10 0.23 -0.41
N LYS A 65 -10.38 0.62 -1.46
CA LYS A 65 -9.52 -0.29 -2.21
C LYS A 65 -8.29 0.40 -2.77
N VAL A 66 -7.12 -0.20 -2.57
CA VAL A 66 -5.86 0.29 -3.13
C VAL A 66 -5.08 -0.87 -3.73
N VAL A 67 -4.48 -0.64 -4.88
CA VAL A 67 -3.57 -1.58 -5.53
C VAL A 67 -2.17 -1.00 -5.54
N PHE A 68 -1.23 -1.74 -5.02
CA PHE A 68 0.20 -1.50 -5.20
C PHE A 68 0.75 -2.49 -6.19
N ARG A 69 1.50 -2.02 -7.17
CA ARG A 69 2.20 -2.85 -8.14
C ARG A 69 3.68 -2.87 -7.84
N GLY A 70 4.31 -4.04 -7.92
CA GLY A 70 5.73 -4.19 -7.65
C GLY A 70 6.34 -5.41 -8.28
N GLU A 71 7.66 -5.33 -8.45
CA GLU A 71 8.52 -6.41 -8.91
C GLU A 71 9.65 -6.60 -7.89
N PRO A 72 9.73 -7.75 -7.19
CA PRO A 72 10.74 -7.97 -6.18
C PRO A 72 12.14 -7.96 -6.77
N ASN A 73 13.01 -7.10 -6.27
CA ASN A 73 14.39 -6.97 -6.69
C ASN A 73 15.35 -7.90 -5.92
N LEU A 74 16.64 -7.89 -6.28
CA LEU A 74 17.68 -8.70 -5.62
C LEU A 74 17.81 -8.38 -4.12
N ALA A 75 17.65 -7.10 -3.72
CA ALA A 75 17.76 -6.67 -2.31
C ALA A 75 16.64 -7.25 -1.44
N SER A 76 15.56 -7.74 -2.03
CA SER A 76 14.42 -8.34 -1.34
C SER A 76 14.56 -9.86 -1.11
N ARG A 77 15.73 -10.46 -1.42
CA ARG A 77 15.93 -11.91 -1.31
C ARG A 77 16.53 -12.32 0.03
N ASN A 78 16.23 -13.53 0.44
CA ASN A 78 16.83 -14.20 1.60
C ASN A 78 18.13 -14.93 1.19
N PRO A 79 18.90 -15.48 2.17
CA PRO A 79 20.15 -16.20 1.87
C PRO A 79 20.01 -17.44 0.95
N MET A 80 18.79 -17.99 0.82
CA MET A 80 18.49 -19.11 -0.09
C MET A 80 18.21 -18.63 -1.53
N GLY A 81 18.27 -17.31 -1.80
CA GLY A 81 17.97 -16.73 -3.10
C GLY A 81 16.47 -16.61 -3.43
N THR A 82 15.58 -17.04 -2.55
CA THR A 82 14.13 -16.84 -2.70
C THR A 82 13.69 -15.50 -2.15
N LEU A 83 12.50 -15.02 -2.54
CA LEU A 83 11.95 -13.78 -2.01
C LEU A 83 11.75 -13.88 -0.50
N HIS A 84 12.24 -12.88 0.24
CA HIS A 84 12.11 -12.80 1.69
C HIS A 84 10.63 -12.57 2.08
N GLY A 85 10.15 -13.28 3.11
CA GLY A 85 8.77 -13.15 3.59
C GLY A 85 8.38 -11.73 4.02
N GLY A 86 9.35 -10.93 4.48
CA GLY A 86 9.15 -9.53 4.82
C GLY A 86 8.68 -8.66 3.66
N TRP A 87 9.10 -8.96 2.43
CA TRP A 87 8.63 -8.24 1.24
C TRP A 87 7.12 -8.39 1.04
N TYR A 88 6.60 -9.66 1.17
CA TYR A 88 5.16 -9.92 1.11
C TYR A 88 4.41 -9.14 2.19
N GLY A 89 4.95 -9.15 3.41
CA GLY A 89 4.35 -8.43 4.54
C GLY A 89 4.27 -6.94 4.27
N THR A 90 5.34 -6.33 3.81
CA THR A 90 5.42 -4.87 3.62
C THR A 90 4.48 -4.38 2.52
N ILE A 91 4.45 -5.03 1.35
CA ILE A 91 3.56 -4.59 0.26
C ILE A 91 2.08 -4.83 0.60
N LEU A 92 1.76 -5.92 1.34
CA LEU A 92 0.41 -6.21 1.79
C LEU A 92 -0.04 -5.25 2.90
N ASP A 93 0.85 -4.91 3.85
CA ASP A 93 0.55 -3.90 4.86
C ASP A 93 0.24 -2.55 4.19
N SER A 94 1.09 -2.12 3.25
CA SER A 94 0.86 -0.91 2.47
C SER A 94 -0.50 -0.93 1.76
N ALA A 95 -0.82 -2.01 1.04
CA ALA A 95 -2.07 -2.10 0.30
C ALA A 95 -3.31 -2.07 1.21
N MET A 96 -3.31 -2.84 2.30
CA MET A 96 -4.44 -2.93 3.23
C MET A 96 -4.61 -1.67 4.07
N ALA A 97 -3.52 -1.14 4.64
CA ALA A 97 -3.56 0.06 5.46
C ALA A 97 -3.96 1.29 4.63
N CYS A 98 -3.43 1.42 3.40
CA CYS A 98 -3.83 2.48 2.49
C CYS A 98 -5.30 2.35 2.02
N ALA A 99 -5.81 1.12 1.86
CA ALA A 99 -7.24 0.93 1.59
C ALA A 99 -8.10 1.48 2.74
N VAL A 100 -7.73 1.21 4.01
CA VAL A 100 -8.40 1.82 5.18
C VAL A 100 -8.25 3.33 5.16
N MET A 101 -7.05 3.87 4.87
CA MET A 101 -6.81 5.30 4.77
C MET A 101 -7.78 6.00 3.82
N THR A 102 -8.07 5.42 2.65
CA THR A 102 -9.00 6.03 1.67
C THR A 102 -10.43 6.25 2.20
N THR A 103 -10.79 5.64 3.33
CA THR A 103 -12.10 5.82 3.96
C THR A 103 -12.14 6.97 4.97
N LEU A 104 -10.99 7.55 5.31
CA LEU A 104 -10.86 8.53 6.38
C LEU A 104 -11.13 9.95 5.89
N PRO A 105 -11.95 10.73 6.63
CA PRO A 105 -12.07 12.16 6.41
C PRO A 105 -10.82 12.91 6.88
N LYS A 106 -10.69 14.18 6.52
CA LYS A 106 -9.71 15.10 7.08
C LYS A 106 -9.69 15.05 8.61
N GLY A 107 -8.52 15.29 9.20
CA GLY A 107 -8.31 15.28 10.64
C GLY A 107 -8.18 13.87 11.25
N LYS A 108 -8.18 12.84 10.45
CA LYS A 108 -7.99 11.46 10.92
C LYS A 108 -6.83 10.76 10.23
N ILE A 109 -6.14 9.93 11.01
CA ILE A 109 -5.12 9.01 10.52
C ILE A 109 -5.44 7.59 10.96
N GLN A 110 -4.78 6.63 10.37
CA GLN A 110 -4.77 5.24 10.80
C GLN A 110 -3.33 4.77 11.02
N THR A 111 -3.17 3.71 11.84
CA THR A 111 -1.94 2.92 11.89
C THR A 111 -2.29 1.46 12.11
N THR A 112 -1.46 0.59 11.55
CA THR A 112 -1.61 -0.86 11.65
C THR A 112 -1.36 -1.30 13.10
N LEU A 113 -2.28 -2.08 13.66
CA LEU A 113 -2.11 -2.74 14.95
C LEU A 113 -1.53 -4.15 14.79
N GLU A 114 -2.00 -4.86 13.79
CA GLU A 114 -1.52 -6.20 13.45
C GLU A 114 -1.83 -6.51 11.99
N PHE A 115 -1.08 -7.41 11.40
CA PHE A 115 -1.45 -8.06 10.15
C PHE A 115 -0.96 -9.50 10.14
N LYS A 116 -1.71 -10.35 9.43
CA LYS A 116 -1.37 -11.74 9.22
C LYS A 116 -1.21 -11.99 7.72
N VAL A 117 -0.13 -12.68 7.33
CA VAL A 117 0.14 -13.07 5.95
C VAL A 117 0.19 -14.58 5.81
N ASN A 118 -0.47 -15.12 4.79
CA ASN A 118 -0.33 -16.50 4.35
C ASN A 118 0.38 -16.48 3.00
N ILE A 119 1.65 -16.88 2.98
CA ILE A 119 2.42 -17.06 1.74
C ILE A 119 2.04 -18.42 1.16
N ILE A 120 1.37 -18.41 0.01
CA ILE A 120 0.81 -19.60 -0.63
C ILE A 120 1.82 -20.19 -1.62
N ARG A 121 2.56 -19.32 -2.31
CA ARG A 121 3.55 -19.69 -3.33
C ARG A 121 4.71 -18.69 -3.34
N PRO A 122 5.93 -19.13 -3.69
CA PRO A 122 7.01 -18.20 -3.97
C PRO A 122 6.70 -17.39 -5.24
N ILE A 123 7.00 -16.09 -5.19
CA ILE A 123 7.00 -15.24 -6.38
C ILE A 123 8.34 -15.48 -7.10
N PRO A 124 8.33 -15.88 -8.39
CA PRO A 124 9.56 -16.02 -9.17
C PRO A 124 10.31 -14.68 -9.34
N ALA A 125 11.52 -14.74 -9.85
CA ALA A 125 12.20 -13.54 -10.32
C ALA A 125 11.48 -12.95 -11.53
N ASP A 126 11.60 -11.65 -11.71
CA ASP A 126 11.11 -10.92 -12.88
C ASP A 126 9.57 -11.08 -13.11
N VAL A 127 8.83 -11.30 -12.01
CA VAL A 127 7.35 -11.35 -12.02
C VAL A 127 6.79 -10.13 -11.36
N GLU A 128 6.05 -9.34 -12.13
CA GLU A 128 5.29 -8.20 -11.65
C GLU A 128 3.99 -8.69 -10.97
N VAL A 129 3.70 -8.13 -9.81
CA VAL A 129 2.54 -8.51 -9.00
C VAL A 129 1.74 -7.30 -8.55
N ASP A 130 0.43 -7.51 -8.39
CA ASP A 130 -0.48 -6.58 -7.74
C ASP A 130 -0.78 -7.04 -6.31
N ALA A 131 -0.49 -6.17 -5.33
CA ALA A 131 -0.97 -6.29 -3.97
C ALA A 131 -2.25 -5.46 -3.84
N ILE A 132 -3.37 -6.15 -3.68
CA ILE A 132 -4.71 -5.56 -3.65
C ILE A 132 -5.20 -5.56 -2.22
N GLY A 133 -5.38 -4.38 -1.62
CA GLY A 133 -6.01 -4.19 -0.32
C GLY A 133 -7.48 -3.79 -0.50
N THR A 134 -8.37 -4.41 0.27
CA THR A 134 -9.81 -4.11 0.24
C THR A 134 -10.35 -4.03 1.67
N VAL A 135 -11.05 -2.95 1.98
CA VAL A 135 -11.67 -2.73 3.29
C VAL A 135 -12.89 -3.65 3.46
N GLU A 136 -12.95 -4.35 4.58
CA GLU A 136 -14.11 -5.11 5.02
C GLU A 136 -14.95 -4.31 6.03
N HIS A 137 -14.28 -3.49 6.85
CA HIS A 137 -14.93 -2.64 7.84
C HIS A 137 -14.13 -1.35 8.04
N ALA A 138 -14.83 -0.22 8.11
CA ALA A 138 -14.26 1.06 8.53
C ALA A 138 -15.24 1.73 9.52
N GLY A 139 -14.85 1.75 10.79
CA GLY A 139 -15.62 2.32 11.89
C GLY A 139 -15.02 3.63 12.40
N ARG A 140 -15.49 4.04 13.61
CA ARG A 140 -15.01 5.27 14.25
C ARG A 140 -13.55 5.18 14.72
N SER A 141 -13.14 4.02 15.21
CA SER A 141 -11.84 3.78 15.86
C SER A 141 -11.05 2.60 15.31
N THR A 142 -11.63 1.79 14.44
CA THR A 142 -10.98 0.64 13.83
C THR A 142 -11.35 0.51 12.36
N GLY A 143 -10.38 0.05 11.57
CA GLY A 143 -10.55 -0.38 10.18
C GLY A 143 -10.02 -1.80 10.03
N VAL A 144 -10.73 -2.64 9.28
CA VAL A 144 -10.33 -4.01 8.94
C VAL A 144 -10.25 -4.12 7.43
N ALA A 145 -9.17 -4.70 6.95
CA ALA A 145 -8.98 -4.94 5.52
C ALA A 145 -8.39 -6.32 5.26
N VAL A 146 -8.63 -6.82 4.06
CA VAL A 146 -8.01 -8.03 3.51
C VAL A 146 -7.11 -7.68 2.35
N GLY A 147 -6.07 -8.51 2.13
CA GLY A 147 -5.10 -8.30 1.07
C GLY A 147 -4.82 -9.56 0.28
N ARG A 148 -4.44 -9.39 -0.99
CA ARG A 148 -4.02 -10.47 -1.88
C ARG A 148 -2.86 -10.00 -2.73
N ILE A 149 -1.87 -10.89 -2.96
CA ILE A 149 -0.86 -10.67 -4.00
C ILE A 149 -1.17 -11.61 -5.15
N VAL A 150 -1.34 -11.04 -6.33
CA VAL A 150 -1.61 -11.77 -7.57
C VAL A 150 -0.62 -11.41 -8.67
N ASP A 151 -0.31 -12.35 -9.52
CA ASP A 151 0.46 -12.15 -10.74
C ASP A 151 -0.31 -11.26 -11.71
N VAL A 152 0.32 -10.24 -12.25
CA VAL A 152 -0.33 -9.27 -13.16
C VAL A 152 -0.77 -9.94 -14.46
N ALA A 153 0.06 -10.82 -15.01
CA ALA A 153 -0.19 -11.44 -16.30
C ALA A 153 -1.22 -12.59 -16.23
N SER A 154 -1.13 -13.42 -15.18
CA SER A 154 -1.92 -14.66 -15.09
C SER A 154 -3.04 -14.63 -14.05
N GLY A 155 -3.05 -13.65 -13.14
CA GLY A 155 -3.97 -13.60 -12.00
C GLY A 155 -3.69 -14.65 -10.92
N LYS A 156 -2.56 -15.35 -10.98
CA LYS A 156 -2.18 -16.40 -10.03
C LYS A 156 -1.96 -15.83 -8.63
N LEU A 157 -2.64 -16.41 -7.64
CA LEU A 157 -2.53 -15.98 -6.24
C LEU A 157 -1.21 -16.44 -5.62
N TYR A 158 -0.44 -15.52 -5.04
CA TYR A 158 0.81 -15.78 -4.32
C TYR A 158 0.67 -15.69 -2.81
N ALA A 159 -0.12 -14.74 -2.31
CA ALA A 159 -0.33 -14.56 -0.88
C ALA A 159 -1.73 -13.99 -0.59
N SER A 160 -2.20 -14.22 0.62
CA SER A 160 -3.39 -13.58 1.19
C SER A 160 -3.08 -13.02 2.57
N ALA A 161 -3.78 -11.97 2.97
CA ALA A 161 -3.56 -11.31 4.25
C ALA A 161 -4.83 -10.70 4.83
N SER A 162 -4.78 -10.38 6.12
CA SER A 162 -5.76 -9.53 6.81
C SER A 162 -5.04 -8.58 7.75
N THR A 163 -5.63 -7.43 8.05
CA THR A 163 -5.10 -6.44 8.98
C THR A 163 -6.19 -5.78 9.79
N THR A 164 -5.84 -5.34 10.98
CA THR A 164 -6.63 -4.41 11.80
C THR A 164 -5.83 -3.13 12.00
N CYS A 165 -6.44 -1.99 11.66
CA CYS A 165 -5.88 -0.67 11.89
C CYS A 165 -6.65 0.05 12.99
N ILE A 166 -5.96 0.83 13.82
CA ILE A 166 -6.59 1.81 14.70
C ILE A 166 -6.75 3.14 13.93
N ILE A 167 -7.92 3.75 14.08
CA ILE A 167 -8.24 5.07 13.53
C ILE A 167 -8.25 6.07 14.67
N MET A 168 -7.51 7.17 14.53
CA MET A 168 -7.36 8.16 15.58
C MET A 168 -7.37 9.60 15.03
N THR A 169 -7.65 10.55 15.92
CA THR A 169 -7.45 11.99 15.69
C THR A 169 -6.22 12.40 16.50
N PRO A 170 -5.05 12.62 15.88
CA PRO A 170 -3.87 13.02 16.62
C PRO A 170 -4.04 14.40 17.24
N LYS A 171 -3.43 14.61 18.41
CA LYS A 171 -3.28 15.95 18.99
C LYS A 171 -1.95 16.50 18.50
N LEU A 172 -2.00 17.59 17.74
CA LEU A 172 -0.81 18.38 17.43
C LEU A 172 -0.28 18.99 18.73
N LYS A 173 1.03 18.90 18.93
CA LYS A 173 1.68 19.51 20.11
C LYS A 173 2.06 20.95 19.84
#